data_57a6bdca2c202af6de851ab2c3d36bc2
#
_entry.id   57a6bdca2c202af6de851ab2c3d36bc2
#
_cell.length_a   1.000
_cell.length_b   1.000
_cell.length_c   1.000
_cell.angle_alpha   90.00
_cell.angle_beta   90.00
_cell.angle_gamma   90.00
#
_symmetry.space_group_name_H-M   'P 1'
#
loop_
_entity.id
_entity.type
_entity.pdbx_description
1 polymer ?
#
loop_
_entity_poly.entity_id
_entity_poly.type
_entity_poly.pdbx_seq_one_letter_code
_entity_poly.pdbx_strand_id
1 'polypeptide(L)'
;MNRQHKIGFIVFALALVLICLNYLDPVIALNNYIFIGLNSVGAFINQSALTFLTEFGNAAVLLIASVIPVYYSRKFFRLIISSTLIGIFLSRGLKILLDIPRPGAIVQREDFFVVEPLLTSQSVPSGHAFSLFLFFSCLVVSGMIKKNYFALLIFAFLILAFTRVLVGAHWPMDILIGASLGFSLPLLLASLANRSSKILDTLYSVFFIILLCIALYTMLIGNFSTYDFANEIGWLYILIFLSPLLFLNLVKI
;
A
#
# COMPACT_ATOMS: atom_id res chain seq x y z
N MET A 1 -19.24 17.46 11.16
CA MET A 1 -18.21 16.52 10.67
C MET A 1 -18.21 15.30 11.57
N ASN A 2 -18.42 14.10 11.04
CA ASN A 2 -18.45 12.88 11.85
C ASN A 2 -17.03 12.49 12.34
N ARG A 3 -16.95 11.55 13.31
CA ARG A 3 -15.68 11.13 13.94
C ARG A 3 -14.65 10.63 12.91
N GLN A 4 -15.10 9.89 11.89
CA GLN A 4 -14.20 9.34 10.86
C GLN A 4 -13.54 10.46 10.04
N HIS A 5 -14.31 11.45 9.60
CA HIS A 5 -13.76 12.61 8.87
C HIS A 5 -12.76 13.41 9.72
N LYS A 6 -13.04 13.61 11.03
CA LYS A 6 -12.09 14.31 11.92
C LYS A 6 -10.76 13.57 11.97
N ILE A 7 -10.79 12.26 12.18
CA ILE A 7 -9.57 11.43 12.20
C ILE A 7 -8.87 11.50 10.84
N GLY A 8 -9.62 11.36 9.73
CA GLY A 8 -9.06 11.46 8.38
C GLY A 8 -8.33 12.79 8.13
N PHE A 9 -8.92 13.92 8.53
CA PHE A 9 -8.28 15.23 8.43
C PHE A 9 -7.01 15.34 9.28
N ILE A 10 -7.04 14.85 10.52
CA ILE A 10 -5.86 14.88 11.40
C ILE A 10 -4.71 14.08 10.78
N VAL A 11 -4.99 12.86 10.31
CA VAL A 11 -3.97 11.99 9.71
C VAL A 11 -3.47 12.55 8.38
N PHE A 12 -4.34 13.16 7.57
CA PHE A 12 -3.94 13.84 6.34
C PHE A 12 -3.06 15.06 6.63
N ALA A 13 -3.44 15.88 7.61
CA ALA A 13 -2.62 17.01 8.03
C ALA A 13 -1.25 16.55 8.57
N LEU A 14 -1.20 15.44 9.32
CA LEU A 14 0.06 14.84 9.74
C LEU A 14 0.93 14.48 8.53
N ALA A 15 0.37 13.89 7.48
CA ALA A 15 1.14 13.58 6.27
C ALA A 15 1.75 14.84 5.63
N LEU A 16 0.99 15.95 5.57
CA LEU A 16 1.50 17.23 5.06
C LEU A 16 2.64 17.78 5.94
N VAL A 17 2.49 17.70 7.26
CA VAL A 17 3.56 18.09 8.21
C VAL A 17 4.81 17.24 7.98
N LEU A 18 4.67 15.92 7.85
CA LEU A 18 5.80 15.02 7.57
C LEU A 18 6.49 15.37 6.22
N ILE A 19 5.73 15.72 5.19
CA ILE A 19 6.29 16.19 3.92
C ILE A 19 7.13 17.46 4.15
N CYS A 20 6.61 18.44 4.87
CA CYS A 20 7.37 19.66 5.17
C CYS A 20 8.63 19.38 6.00
N LEU A 21 8.53 18.52 7.02
CA LEU A 21 9.65 18.14 7.86
C LEU A 21 10.76 17.41 7.08
N ASN A 22 10.41 16.70 6.02
CA ASN A 22 11.36 15.96 5.20
C ASN A 22 12.36 16.84 4.42
N TYR A 23 12.19 18.16 4.44
CA TYR A 23 13.12 19.14 3.86
C TYR A 23 14.06 19.77 4.90
N LEU A 24 13.95 19.42 6.18
CA LEU A 24 14.81 19.95 7.24
C LEU A 24 16.05 19.08 7.39
N ASP A 25 17.25 19.68 7.35
CA ASP A 25 18.52 18.96 7.45
C ASP A 25 18.61 18.00 8.66
N PRO A 26 18.18 18.38 9.89
CA PRO A 26 18.20 17.45 11.02
C PRO A 26 17.30 16.23 10.80
N VAL A 27 16.15 16.40 10.11
CA VAL A 27 15.21 15.31 9.81
C VAL A 27 15.77 14.41 8.72
N ILE A 28 16.43 14.99 7.71
CA ILE A 28 17.13 14.23 6.66
C ILE A 28 18.24 13.38 7.28
N ALA A 29 19.08 13.97 8.16
CA ALA A 29 20.14 13.24 8.83
C ALA A 29 19.61 12.09 9.70
N LEU A 30 18.54 12.32 10.48
CA LEU A 30 17.89 11.30 11.27
C LEU A 30 17.28 10.19 10.40
N ASN A 31 16.63 10.56 9.30
CA ASN A 31 16.01 9.63 8.34
C ASN A 31 17.08 8.71 7.73
N ASN A 32 18.24 9.27 7.35
CA ASN A 32 19.37 8.51 6.83
C ASN A 32 19.94 7.56 7.89
N TYR A 33 20.13 8.04 9.12
CA TYR A 33 20.61 7.21 10.22
C TYR A 33 19.69 6.02 10.50
N ILE A 34 18.37 6.27 10.59
CA ILE A 34 17.37 5.21 10.79
C ILE A 34 17.35 4.26 9.59
N PHE A 35 17.47 4.80 8.36
CA PHE A 35 17.53 3.96 7.15
C PHE A 35 18.67 2.96 7.22
N ILE A 36 19.90 3.41 7.44
CA ILE A 36 21.08 2.52 7.49
C ILE A 36 20.89 1.44 8.56
N GLY A 37 20.43 1.84 9.77
CA GLY A 37 20.21 0.90 10.88
C GLY A 37 19.13 -0.16 10.59
N LEU A 38 17.99 0.23 9.99
CA LEU A 38 16.94 -0.72 9.62
C LEU A 38 17.31 -1.55 8.41
N ASN A 39 17.90 -0.93 7.38
CA ASN A 39 18.25 -1.59 6.14
C ASN A 39 19.30 -2.68 6.35
N SER A 40 20.26 -2.49 7.28
CA SER A 40 21.25 -3.52 7.61
C SER A 40 20.62 -4.83 8.07
N VAL A 41 19.43 -4.80 8.69
CA VAL A 41 18.67 -6.00 9.05
C VAL A 41 18.24 -6.79 7.81
N GLY A 42 17.97 -6.09 6.70
CA GLY A 42 17.61 -6.72 5.42
C GLY A 42 18.68 -7.69 4.90
N ALA A 43 19.96 -7.38 5.14
CA ALA A 43 21.06 -8.24 4.72
C ALA A 43 21.09 -9.64 5.38
N PHE A 44 20.44 -9.79 6.55
CA PHE A 44 20.33 -11.05 7.27
C PHE A 44 19.10 -11.88 6.90
N ILE A 45 18.20 -11.32 6.09
CA ILE A 45 16.96 -12.00 5.69
C ILE A 45 17.13 -12.53 4.26
N ASN A 46 16.59 -13.71 4.00
CA ASN A 46 16.59 -14.26 2.65
C ASN A 46 15.90 -13.30 1.66
N GLN A 47 16.59 -12.98 0.55
CA GLN A 47 16.11 -12.00 -0.43
C GLN A 47 14.75 -12.36 -1.03
N SER A 48 14.53 -13.66 -1.32
CA SER A 48 13.25 -14.13 -1.86
C SER A 48 12.10 -13.93 -0.86
N ALA A 49 12.37 -14.20 0.43
CA ALA A 49 11.39 -13.95 1.49
C ALA A 49 11.08 -12.46 1.65
N LEU A 50 12.10 -11.59 1.61
CA LEU A 50 11.91 -10.14 1.64
C LEU A 50 11.10 -9.65 0.44
N THR A 51 11.43 -10.12 -0.76
CA THR A 51 10.72 -9.79 -1.99
C THR A 51 9.26 -10.25 -1.89
N PHE A 52 9.01 -11.47 -1.44
CA PHE A 52 7.66 -11.97 -1.22
C PHE A 52 6.88 -11.08 -0.24
N LEU A 53 7.46 -10.72 0.90
CA LEU A 53 6.79 -9.90 1.90
C LEU A 53 6.53 -8.46 1.43
N THR A 54 7.49 -7.86 0.74
CA THR A 54 7.35 -6.47 0.29
C THR A 54 6.23 -6.30 -0.73
N GLU A 55 5.99 -7.31 -1.58
CA GLU A 55 4.96 -7.25 -2.62
C GLU A 55 3.53 -7.39 -2.08
N PHE A 56 3.31 -7.72 -0.80
CA PHE A 56 1.98 -7.55 -0.20
C PHE A 56 1.48 -6.10 -0.25
N GLY A 57 2.39 -5.12 -0.37
CA GLY A 57 2.04 -3.71 -0.59
C GLY A 57 1.79 -3.33 -2.05
N ASN A 58 2.03 -4.23 -2.99
CA ASN A 58 1.79 -3.98 -4.41
C ASN A 58 0.30 -3.81 -4.71
N ALA A 59 -0.05 -2.81 -5.52
CA ALA A 59 -1.43 -2.50 -5.82
C ALA A 59 -2.17 -3.65 -6.52
N ALA A 60 -1.49 -4.42 -7.39
CA ALA A 60 -2.08 -5.58 -8.05
C ALA A 60 -2.41 -6.70 -7.05
N VAL A 61 -1.50 -6.98 -6.10
CA VAL A 61 -1.71 -7.97 -5.03
C VAL A 61 -2.91 -7.56 -4.15
N LEU A 62 -2.97 -6.29 -3.73
CA LEU A 62 -4.05 -5.78 -2.89
C LEU A 62 -5.40 -5.73 -3.62
N LEU A 63 -5.38 -5.52 -4.94
CA LEU A 63 -6.59 -5.57 -5.75
C LEU A 63 -7.17 -6.98 -5.79
N ILE A 64 -6.34 -8.01 -5.94
CA ILE A 64 -6.77 -9.42 -5.85
C ILE A 64 -7.24 -9.73 -4.41
N ALA A 65 -6.51 -9.29 -3.39
CA ALA A 65 -6.92 -9.43 -1.99
C ALA A 65 -8.26 -8.76 -1.68
N SER A 66 -8.65 -7.72 -2.44
CA SER A 66 -9.91 -7.01 -2.26
C SER A 66 -11.14 -7.76 -2.76
N VAL A 67 -10.99 -8.83 -3.56
CA VAL A 67 -12.11 -9.59 -4.14
C VAL A 67 -13.04 -10.13 -3.06
N ILE A 68 -12.48 -10.74 -2.01
CA ILE A 68 -13.27 -11.29 -0.90
C ILE A 68 -13.99 -10.18 -0.12
N PRO A 69 -13.32 -9.11 0.37
CA PRO A 69 -14.01 -7.99 1.01
C PRO A 69 -15.08 -7.32 0.15
N VAL A 70 -14.85 -7.19 -1.17
CA VAL A 70 -15.84 -6.64 -2.12
C VAL A 70 -17.09 -7.50 -2.17
N TYR A 71 -16.96 -8.82 -2.16
CA TYR A 71 -18.08 -9.75 -2.14
C TYR A 71 -18.97 -9.57 -0.89
N TYR A 72 -18.37 -9.33 0.28
CA TYR A 72 -19.11 -9.23 1.54
C TYR A 72 -19.59 -7.81 1.89
N SER A 73 -18.99 -6.74 1.31
CA SER A 73 -19.27 -5.37 1.73
C SER A 73 -19.37 -4.38 0.57
N ARG A 74 -20.57 -3.92 0.26
CA ARG A 74 -20.79 -2.80 -0.68
C ARG A 74 -20.09 -1.51 -0.24
N LYS A 75 -19.99 -1.29 1.06
CA LYS A 75 -19.28 -0.13 1.60
C LYS A 75 -17.78 -0.23 1.32
N PHE A 76 -17.18 -1.41 1.57
CA PHE A 76 -15.79 -1.66 1.21
C PHE A 76 -15.55 -1.46 -0.29
N PHE A 77 -16.42 -2.05 -1.13
CA PHE A 77 -16.34 -1.91 -2.58
C PHE A 77 -16.28 -0.44 -3.03
N ARG A 78 -17.21 0.40 -2.55
CA ARG A 78 -17.23 1.82 -2.91
C ARG A 78 -16.01 2.57 -2.40
N LEU A 79 -15.55 2.24 -1.18
CA LEU A 79 -14.36 2.85 -0.59
C LEU A 79 -13.10 2.49 -1.37
N ILE A 80 -12.89 1.20 -1.65
CA ILE A 80 -11.65 0.76 -2.31
C ILE A 80 -11.52 1.40 -3.70
N ILE A 81 -12.62 1.44 -4.48
CA ILE A 81 -12.59 2.03 -5.82
C ILE A 81 -12.42 3.54 -5.79
N SER A 82 -13.23 4.26 -5.00
CA SER A 82 -13.12 5.72 -4.94
C SER A 82 -11.77 6.17 -4.39
N SER A 83 -11.25 5.47 -3.37
CA SER A 83 -9.95 5.80 -2.79
C SER A 83 -8.80 5.45 -3.73
N THR A 84 -8.88 4.34 -4.47
CA THR A 84 -7.85 3.97 -5.46
C THR A 84 -7.80 4.99 -6.59
N LEU A 85 -8.96 5.40 -7.14
CA LEU A 85 -9.02 6.42 -8.20
C LEU A 85 -8.34 7.73 -7.78
N ILE A 86 -8.73 8.28 -6.62
CA ILE A 86 -8.14 9.52 -6.10
C ILE A 86 -6.67 9.29 -5.70
N GLY A 87 -6.38 8.14 -5.10
CA GLY A 87 -5.07 7.78 -4.60
C GLY A 87 -3.99 7.67 -5.68
N ILE A 88 -4.35 7.17 -6.87
CA ILE A 88 -3.43 7.12 -8.01
C ILE A 88 -2.96 8.54 -8.38
N PHE A 89 -3.89 9.48 -8.53
CA PHE A 89 -3.56 10.86 -8.87
C PHE A 89 -2.79 11.55 -7.74
N LEU A 90 -3.21 11.36 -6.48
CA LEU A 90 -2.54 11.95 -5.32
C LEU A 90 -1.10 11.43 -5.18
N SER A 91 -0.91 10.12 -5.16
CA SER A 91 0.41 9.53 -4.98
C SER A 91 1.35 9.85 -6.15
N ARG A 92 0.84 9.74 -7.40
CA ARG A 92 1.65 10.02 -8.59
C ARG A 92 1.97 11.51 -8.71
N GLY A 93 0.99 12.37 -8.45
CA GLY A 93 1.18 13.83 -8.46
C GLY A 93 2.22 14.29 -7.43
N LEU A 94 2.16 13.76 -6.20
CA LEU A 94 3.16 14.05 -5.18
C LEU A 94 4.56 13.56 -5.56
N LYS A 95 4.68 12.38 -6.17
CA LYS A 95 5.99 11.87 -6.65
C LYS A 95 6.64 12.81 -7.68
N ILE A 96 5.85 13.30 -8.62
CA ILE A 96 6.33 14.22 -9.65
C ILE A 96 6.64 15.60 -9.04
N LEU A 97 5.76 16.10 -8.16
CA LEU A 97 5.89 17.43 -7.57
C LEU A 97 7.08 17.53 -6.60
N LEU A 98 7.29 16.51 -5.78
CA LEU A 98 8.34 16.53 -4.74
C LEU A 98 9.70 16.08 -5.27
N ASP A 99 9.71 15.17 -6.24
CA ASP A 99 10.88 14.58 -6.92
C ASP A 99 12.08 14.25 -5.99
N ILE A 100 11.76 13.75 -4.77
CA ILE A 100 12.77 13.42 -3.76
C ILE A 100 13.53 12.16 -4.19
N PRO A 101 14.88 12.16 -4.14
CA PRO A 101 15.67 11.00 -4.51
C PRO A 101 15.53 9.85 -3.51
N ARG A 102 15.67 8.62 -4.02
CA ARG A 102 15.66 7.40 -3.20
C ARG A 102 17.03 7.12 -2.57
N PRO A 103 17.11 6.19 -1.59
CA PRO A 103 18.40 5.79 -1.01
C PRO A 103 19.46 5.45 -2.06
N GLY A 104 19.10 4.72 -3.11
CA GLY A 104 20.02 4.33 -4.19
C GLY A 104 20.60 5.46 -5.03
N ALA A 105 20.11 6.69 -4.89
CA ALA A 105 20.70 7.87 -5.54
C ALA A 105 21.65 8.65 -4.62
N ILE A 106 21.59 8.43 -3.30
CA ILE A 106 22.28 9.25 -2.31
C ILE A 106 23.33 8.45 -1.54
N VAL A 107 22.98 7.20 -1.13
CA VAL A 107 23.85 6.34 -0.34
C VAL A 107 24.75 5.55 -1.26
N GLN A 108 26.04 5.45 -0.92
CA GLN A 108 26.98 4.64 -1.69
C GLN A 108 26.55 3.18 -1.67
N ARG A 109 26.76 2.48 -2.80
CA ARG A 109 26.25 1.10 -2.98
C ARG A 109 26.80 0.12 -1.95
N GLU A 110 28.00 0.36 -1.47
CA GLU A 110 28.72 -0.46 -0.49
C GLU A 110 28.18 -0.28 0.94
N ASP A 111 27.48 0.84 1.21
CA ASP A 111 27.06 1.22 2.56
C ASP A 111 25.64 0.74 2.91
N PHE A 112 24.92 0.10 1.97
CA PHE A 112 23.59 -0.38 2.24
C PHE A 112 23.22 -1.63 1.45
N PHE A 113 22.31 -2.42 2.02
CA PHE A 113 21.74 -3.60 1.37
C PHE A 113 20.64 -3.19 0.38
N VAL A 114 20.63 -3.76 -0.82
CA VAL A 114 19.57 -3.56 -1.80
C VAL A 114 19.21 -4.87 -2.50
N VAL A 115 17.92 -5.10 -2.64
CA VAL A 115 17.39 -6.12 -3.55
C VAL A 115 17.18 -5.44 -4.91
N GLU A 116 17.88 -5.93 -5.93
CA GLU A 116 17.81 -5.37 -7.28
C GLU A 116 16.37 -5.45 -7.88
N PRO A 117 15.97 -4.48 -8.72
CA PRO A 117 16.80 -3.40 -9.28
C PRO A 117 16.98 -2.19 -8.34
N LEU A 118 18.09 -1.50 -8.48
CA LEU A 118 18.37 -0.27 -7.74
C LEU A 118 17.45 0.87 -8.21
N LEU A 119 16.64 1.38 -7.30
CA LEU A 119 15.70 2.48 -7.56
C LEU A 119 16.31 3.81 -7.08
N THR A 120 16.24 4.87 -7.90
CA THR A 120 16.94 6.14 -7.65
C THR A 120 16.05 7.37 -7.52
N SER A 121 14.86 7.39 -8.13
CA SER A 121 14.03 8.60 -8.26
C SER A 121 12.65 8.46 -7.62
N GLN A 122 11.98 9.58 -7.40
CA GLN A 122 10.57 9.67 -7.00
C GLN A 122 10.24 8.84 -5.73
N SER A 123 10.96 9.11 -4.65
CA SER A 123 10.86 8.34 -3.41
C SER A 123 9.52 8.56 -2.69
N VAL A 124 9.12 9.83 -2.48
CA VAL A 124 7.96 10.24 -1.65
C VAL A 124 6.69 10.41 -2.49
N PRO A 125 5.58 9.87 -1.99
CA PRO A 125 5.39 8.88 -0.93
C PRO A 125 5.69 7.45 -1.40
N SER A 126 5.93 6.52 -0.45
CA SER A 126 6.01 5.10 -0.78
C SER A 126 4.66 4.57 -1.28
N GLY A 127 4.63 4.09 -2.52
CA GLY A 127 3.40 3.56 -3.14
C GLY A 127 2.90 2.29 -2.44
N HIS A 128 3.80 1.39 -2.03
CA HIS A 128 3.45 0.16 -1.30
C HIS A 128 2.83 0.47 0.07
N ALA A 129 3.45 1.39 0.85
CA ALA A 129 2.90 1.82 2.13
C ALA A 129 1.53 2.51 1.96
N PHE A 130 1.39 3.35 0.92
CA PHE A 130 0.13 4.00 0.57
C PHE A 130 -0.97 2.95 0.27
N SER A 131 -0.72 1.99 -0.60
CA SER A 131 -1.69 0.95 -0.99
C SER A 131 -2.08 0.05 0.19
N LEU A 132 -1.11 -0.38 1.00
CA LEU A 132 -1.35 -1.17 2.20
C LEU A 132 -2.29 -0.46 3.16
N PHE A 133 -2.00 0.79 3.50
CA PHE A 133 -2.78 1.55 4.48
C PHE A 133 -4.11 2.05 3.93
N LEU A 134 -4.23 2.26 2.61
CA LEU A 134 -5.52 2.50 1.95
C LEU A 134 -6.42 1.25 2.09
N PHE A 135 -5.90 0.07 1.77
CA PHE A 135 -6.63 -1.19 1.91
C PHE A 135 -7.04 -1.44 3.37
N PHE A 136 -6.11 -1.31 4.32
CA PHE A 136 -6.38 -1.44 5.74
C PHE A 136 -7.48 -0.47 6.22
N SER A 137 -7.38 0.81 5.84
CA SER A 137 -8.38 1.82 6.18
C SER A 137 -9.76 1.50 5.60
N CYS A 138 -9.84 0.97 4.36
CA CYS A 138 -11.10 0.50 3.78
C CYS A 138 -11.73 -0.62 4.62
N LEU A 139 -10.95 -1.58 5.12
CA LEU A 139 -11.43 -2.64 6.02
C LEU A 139 -11.95 -2.06 7.33
N VAL A 140 -11.23 -1.10 7.93
CA VAL A 140 -11.63 -0.43 9.17
C VAL A 140 -12.93 0.35 8.99
N VAL A 141 -12.99 1.21 7.97
CA VAL A 141 -14.14 2.10 7.70
C VAL A 141 -15.38 1.31 7.31
N SER A 142 -15.22 0.19 6.63
CA SER A 142 -16.34 -0.70 6.28
C SER A 142 -16.82 -1.56 7.46
N GLY A 143 -16.12 -1.55 8.61
CA GLY A 143 -16.48 -2.32 9.80
C GLY A 143 -16.10 -3.80 9.72
N MET A 144 -15.23 -4.19 8.82
CA MET A 144 -14.80 -5.60 8.65
C MET A 144 -13.76 -6.03 9.69
N ILE A 145 -13.10 -5.07 10.34
CA ILE A 145 -12.13 -5.33 11.40
C ILE A 145 -12.79 -5.13 12.77
N LYS A 146 -12.79 -6.19 13.60
CA LYS A 146 -13.20 -6.08 15.00
C LYS A 146 -12.16 -5.26 15.77
N LYS A 147 -12.64 -4.41 16.70
CA LYS A 147 -11.82 -3.48 17.47
C LYS A 147 -10.64 -4.16 18.18
N ASN A 148 -10.82 -5.38 18.66
CA ASN A 148 -9.77 -6.13 19.38
C ASN A 148 -8.57 -6.51 18.50
N TYR A 149 -8.76 -6.62 17.17
CA TYR A 149 -7.69 -6.95 16.24
C TYR A 149 -7.03 -5.73 15.62
N PHE A 150 -7.53 -4.52 15.90
CA PHE A 150 -7.04 -3.29 15.25
C PHE A 150 -5.55 -3.06 15.51
N ALA A 151 -5.10 -3.15 16.78
CA ALA A 151 -3.70 -2.93 17.14
C ALA A 151 -2.77 -3.97 16.52
N LEU A 152 -3.18 -5.25 16.51
CA LEU A 152 -2.41 -6.33 15.89
C LEU A 152 -2.26 -6.12 14.38
N LEU A 153 -3.35 -5.79 13.71
CA LEU A 153 -3.36 -5.62 12.26
C LEU A 153 -2.58 -4.37 11.82
N ILE A 154 -2.75 -3.23 12.51
CA ILE A 154 -1.96 -2.03 12.15
C ILE A 154 -0.47 -2.30 12.31
N PHE A 155 -0.05 -3.05 13.34
CA PHE A 155 1.34 -3.44 13.54
C PHE A 155 1.83 -4.35 12.41
N ALA A 156 1.04 -5.36 12.01
CA ALA A 156 1.38 -6.24 10.88
C ALA A 156 1.51 -5.44 9.56
N PHE A 157 0.59 -4.51 9.29
CA PHE A 157 0.66 -3.65 8.11
C PHE A 157 1.87 -2.70 8.14
N LEU A 158 2.27 -2.21 9.31
CA LEU A 158 3.51 -1.44 9.48
C LEU A 158 4.74 -2.29 9.15
N ILE A 159 4.83 -3.51 9.67
CA ILE A 159 5.95 -4.43 9.36
C ILE A 159 6.03 -4.63 7.84
N LEU A 160 4.92 -4.95 7.17
CA LEU A 160 4.89 -5.12 5.72
C LEU A 160 5.32 -3.84 4.98
N ALA A 161 4.88 -2.67 5.43
CA ALA A 161 5.28 -1.40 4.81
C ALA A 161 6.79 -1.13 4.98
N PHE A 162 7.35 -1.43 6.16
CA PHE A 162 8.78 -1.23 6.44
C PHE A 162 9.70 -2.21 5.71
N THR A 163 9.19 -3.31 5.15
CA THR A 163 9.99 -4.15 4.24
C THR A 163 10.57 -3.35 3.07
N ARG A 164 9.95 -2.22 2.67
CA ARG A 164 10.49 -1.32 1.62
C ARG A 164 11.80 -0.64 2.04
N VAL A 165 12.02 -0.44 3.34
CA VAL A 165 13.29 0.02 3.89
C VAL A 165 14.31 -1.11 3.87
N LEU A 166 13.88 -2.32 4.26
CA LEU A 166 14.75 -3.51 4.30
C LEU A 166 15.29 -3.90 2.92
N VAL A 167 14.49 -3.76 1.85
CA VAL A 167 14.94 -4.00 0.47
C VAL A 167 15.72 -2.83 -0.15
N GLY A 168 15.92 -1.72 0.58
CA GLY A 168 16.68 -0.56 0.10
C GLY A 168 15.92 0.39 -0.85
N ALA A 169 14.60 0.24 -0.97
CA ALA A 169 13.80 0.95 -1.97
C ALA A 169 13.30 2.34 -1.53
N HIS A 170 13.14 2.57 -0.23
CA HIS A 170 12.54 3.79 0.33
C HIS A 170 13.16 4.22 1.65
N TRP A 171 13.11 5.52 1.94
CA TRP A 171 13.41 6.07 3.23
C TRP A 171 12.30 5.75 4.25
N PRO A 172 12.60 5.65 5.57
CA PRO A 172 11.58 5.49 6.62
C PRO A 172 10.47 6.55 6.57
N MET A 173 10.82 7.81 6.30
CA MET A 173 9.86 8.91 6.18
C MET A 173 8.87 8.71 5.03
N ASP A 174 9.31 8.14 3.89
CA ASP A 174 8.43 7.84 2.75
C ASP A 174 7.32 6.86 3.12
N ILE A 175 7.67 5.91 4.01
CA ILE A 175 6.73 4.91 4.52
C ILE A 175 5.68 5.58 5.40
N LEU A 176 6.09 6.46 6.32
CA LEU A 176 5.17 7.17 7.22
C LEU A 176 4.24 8.12 6.45
N ILE A 177 4.77 8.84 5.48
CA ILE A 177 3.96 9.71 4.60
C ILE A 177 2.97 8.88 3.79
N GLY A 178 3.45 7.81 3.13
CA GLY A 178 2.61 6.93 2.33
C GLY A 178 1.50 6.28 3.15
N ALA A 179 1.84 5.73 4.33
CA ALA A 179 0.89 5.12 5.25
C ALA A 179 -0.18 6.13 5.73
N SER A 180 0.25 7.34 6.10
CA SER A 180 -0.67 8.40 6.57
C SER A 180 -1.62 8.84 5.47
N LEU A 181 -1.15 9.08 4.25
CA LEU A 181 -1.99 9.43 3.10
C LEU A 181 -2.96 8.30 2.75
N GLY A 182 -2.46 7.06 2.66
CA GLY A 182 -3.28 5.89 2.36
C GLY A 182 -4.37 5.65 3.41
N PHE A 183 -4.03 5.77 4.70
CA PHE A 183 -4.99 5.59 5.78
C PHE A 183 -6.03 6.69 5.85
N SER A 184 -5.66 7.95 5.59
CA SER A 184 -6.57 9.09 5.68
C SER A 184 -7.65 9.10 4.61
N LEU A 185 -7.33 8.67 3.39
CA LEU A 185 -8.19 8.85 2.22
C LEU A 185 -9.55 8.12 2.33
N PRO A 186 -9.65 6.83 2.70
CA PRO A 186 -10.95 6.18 2.91
C PRO A 186 -11.76 6.80 4.05
N LEU A 187 -11.11 7.33 5.09
CA LEU A 187 -11.78 8.04 6.18
C LEU A 187 -12.43 9.34 5.70
N LEU A 188 -11.76 10.08 4.83
CA LEU A 188 -12.28 11.30 4.21
C LEU A 188 -13.42 11.01 3.22
N LEU A 189 -13.39 9.84 2.56
CA LEU A 189 -14.40 9.43 1.59
C LEU A 189 -15.54 8.61 2.19
N ALA A 190 -15.54 8.38 3.51
CA ALA A 190 -16.50 7.52 4.19
C ALA A 190 -17.98 7.92 3.96
N SER A 191 -18.27 9.21 3.83
CA SER A 191 -19.62 9.70 3.54
C SER A 191 -20.07 9.42 2.11
N LEU A 192 -19.15 9.47 1.14
CA LEU A 192 -19.45 9.15 -0.26
C LEU A 192 -19.80 7.68 -0.43
N ALA A 193 -19.10 6.78 0.29
CA ALA A 193 -19.35 5.35 0.25
C ALA A 193 -20.74 4.95 0.79
N ASN A 194 -21.37 5.79 1.61
CA ASN A 194 -22.73 5.56 2.11
C ASN A 194 -23.81 6.01 1.11
N ARG A 195 -23.46 6.78 0.08
CA ARG A 195 -24.42 7.21 -0.95
C ARG A 195 -24.62 6.10 -1.97
N SER A 196 -25.87 5.73 -2.22
CA SER A 196 -26.22 4.71 -3.22
C SER A 196 -26.62 5.39 -4.53
N SER A 197 -25.97 4.98 -5.62
CA SER A 197 -26.35 5.33 -6.99
C SER A 197 -26.08 4.12 -7.88
N LYS A 198 -27.13 3.64 -8.58
CA LYS A 198 -26.99 2.49 -9.50
C LYS A 198 -25.97 2.77 -10.59
N ILE A 199 -25.97 3.99 -11.15
CA ILE A 199 -25.04 4.39 -12.21
C ILE A 199 -23.59 4.36 -11.67
N LEU A 200 -23.36 4.95 -10.50
CA LEU A 200 -22.02 5.00 -9.90
C LEU A 200 -21.52 3.59 -9.55
N ASP A 201 -22.37 2.74 -8.96
CA ASP A 201 -22.01 1.36 -8.64
C ASP A 201 -21.70 0.55 -9.90
N THR A 202 -22.40 0.79 -11.01
CA THR A 202 -22.10 0.14 -12.31
C THR A 202 -20.74 0.61 -12.84
N LEU A 203 -20.46 1.92 -12.83
CA LEU A 203 -19.16 2.46 -13.25
C LEU A 203 -18.01 1.91 -12.40
N TYR A 204 -18.20 1.85 -11.09
CA TYR A 204 -17.23 1.26 -10.17
C TYR A 204 -17.00 -0.24 -10.45
N SER A 205 -18.07 -0.98 -10.77
CA SER A 205 -17.95 -2.42 -11.12
C SER A 205 -17.15 -2.62 -12.39
N VAL A 206 -17.44 -1.85 -13.44
CA VAL A 206 -16.67 -1.90 -14.70
C VAL A 206 -15.19 -1.58 -14.44
N PHE A 207 -14.92 -0.51 -13.70
CA PHE A 207 -13.56 -0.11 -13.39
C PHE A 207 -12.82 -1.16 -12.55
N PHE A 208 -13.48 -1.75 -11.54
CA PHE A 208 -12.91 -2.81 -10.72
C PHE A 208 -12.56 -4.05 -11.56
N ILE A 209 -13.46 -4.48 -12.45
CA ILE A 209 -13.23 -5.62 -13.32
C ILE A 209 -12.04 -5.36 -14.25
N ILE A 210 -11.97 -4.17 -14.86
CA ILE A 210 -10.84 -3.81 -15.73
C ILE A 210 -9.52 -3.88 -14.96
N LEU A 211 -9.44 -3.26 -13.78
CA LEU A 211 -8.24 -3.29 -12.95
C LEU A 211 -7.89 -4.72 -12.52
N LEU A 212 -8.87 -5.51 -12.13
CA LEU A 212 -8.69 -6.91 -11.73
C LEU A 212 -8.15 -7.75 -12.89
N CYS A 213 -8.69 -7.59 -14.09
CA CYS A 213 -8.19 -8.27 -15.29
C CYS A 213 -6.74 -7.88 -15.60
N ILE A 214 -6.40 -6.58 -15.47
CA ILE A 214 -5.02 -6.11 -15.65
C ILE A 214 -4.10 -6.74 -14.59
N ALA A 215 -4.51 -6.73 -13.32
CA ALA A 215 -3.71 -7.31 -12.24
C ALA A 215 -3.47 -8.82 -12.45
N LEU A 216 -4.52 -9.57 -12.77
CA LEU A 216 -4.41 -11.00 -13.06
C LEU A 216 -3.51 -11.25 -14.26
N TYR A 217 -3.71 -10.51 -15.35
CA TYR A 217 -2.88 -10.63 -16.54
C TYR A 217 -1.41 -10.37 -16.25
N THR A 218 -1.08 -9.23 -15.60
CA THR A 218 0.32 -8.89 -15.30
C THR A 218 0.98 -9.87 -14.34
N MET A 219 0.23 -10.45 -13.40
CA MET A 219 0.75 -11.49 -12.51
C MET A 219 1.00 -12.82 -13.22
N LEU A 220 0.10 -13.21 -14.15
CA LEU A 220 0.24 -14.47 -14.89
C LEU A 220 1.37 -14.42 -15.92
N ILE A 221 1.63 -13.26 -16.53
CA ILE A 221 2.76 -13.08 -17.47
C ILE A 221 4.08 -12.72 -16.77
N GLY A 222 4.07 -12.60 -15.44
CA GLY A 222 5.27 -12.26 -14.66
C GLY A 222 5.78 -10.83 -14.91
N ASN A 223 4.90 -9.83 -14.91
CA ASN A 223 5.24 -8.41 -15.14
C ASN A 223 4.42 -7.46 -14.24
N PHE A 224 4.24 -7.80 -12.96
CA PHE A 224 3.50 -6.95 -12.01
C PHE A 224 4.41 -6.24 -11.00
N SER A 225 5.64 -6.71 -10.84
CA SER A 225 6.62 -6.21 -9.88
C SER A 225 7.91 -5.77 -10.57
N THR A 226 8.69 -4.95 -9.88
CA THR A 226 10.06 -4.62 -10.26
C THR A 226 11.06 -5.73 -9.89
N TYR A 227 10.64 -6.70 -9.10
CA TYR A 227 11.50 -7.81 -8.63
C TYR A 227 11.22 -9.08 -9.42
N ASP A 228 12.26 -9.67 -10.01
CA ASP A 228 12.13 -10.87 -10.85
C ASP A 228 11.52 -12.04 -10.08
N PHE A 229 12.02 -12.33 -8.89
CA PHE A 229 11.47 -13.39 -8.06
C PHE A 229 9.97 -13.24 -7.76
N ALA A 230 9.51 -11.99 -7.50
CA ALA A 230 8.07 -11.76 -7.30
C ALA A 230 7.27 -12.05 -8.55
N ASN A 231 7.82 -11.72 -9.72
CA ASN A 231 7.17 -12.00 -11.00
C ASN A 231 7.05 -13.52 -11.27
N GLU A 232 8.05 -14.31 -10.90
CA GLU A 232 8.01 -15.77 -11.02
C GLU A 232 6.92 -16.42 -10.14
N ILE A 233 6.66 -15.84 -8.97
CA ILE A 233 5.68 -16.35 -8.00
C ILE A 233 4.34 -15.60 -7.99
N GLY A 234 4.06 -14.78 -9.01
CA GLY A 234 2.81 -13.99 -9.10
C GLY A 234 1.55 -14.83 -8.91
N TRP A 235 1.52 -16.04 -9.46
CA TRP A 235 0.45 -17.01 -9.28
C TRP A 235 0.18 -17.40 -7.82
N LEU A 236 1.21 -17.35 -6.95
CA LEU A 236 1.07 -17.70 -5.53
C LEU A 236 0.19 -16.68 -4.79
N TYR A 237 0.31 -15.38 -5.08
CA TYR A 237 -0.58 -14.36 -4.52
C TYR A 237 -2.02 -14.57 -4.95
N ILE A 238 -2.24 -14.97 -6.23
CA ILE A 238 -3.57 -15.31 -6.74
C ILE A 238 -4.15 -16.47 -5.93
N LEU A 239 -3.37 -17.54 -5.71
CA LEU A 239 -3.80 -18.68 -4.91
C LEU A 239 -4.10 -18.29 -3.46
N ILE A 240 -3.22 -17.54 -2.78
CA ILE A 240 -3.39 -17.13 -1.39
C ILE A 240 -4.72 -16.39 -1.20
N PHE A 241 -5.05 -15.45 -2.08
CA PHE A 241 -6.21 -14.58 -1.91
C PHE A 241 -7.49 -15.11 -2.53
N LEU A 242 -7.44 -15.96 -3.55
CA LEU A 242 -8.66 -16.47 -4.20
C LEU A 242 -9.03 -17.89 -3.77
N SER A 243 -8.08 -18.71 -3.27
CA SER A 243 -8.42 -20.08 -2.81
C SER A 243 -9.52 -20.12 -1.73
N PRO A 244 -9.63 -19.16 -0.77
CA PRO A 244 -10.72 -19.18 0.19
C PRO A 244 -12.12 -19.10 -0.44
N LEU A 245 -12.25 -18.52 -1.65
CA LEU A 245 -13.53 -18.48 -2.37
C LEU A 245 -14.00 -19.87 -2.79
N LEU A 246 -13.08 -20.78 -3.10
CA LEU A 246 -13.40 -22.16 -3.43
C LEU A 246 -14.03 -22.89 -2.22
N PHE A 247 -13.48 -22.68 -1.03
CA PHE A 247 -13.99 -23.25 0.22
C PHE A 247 -15.34 -22.66 0.62
N LEU A 248 -15.55 -21.36 0.41
CA LEU A 248 -16.81 -20.70 0.74
C LEU A 248 -17.99 -21.23 -0.08
N ASN A 249 -17.76 -21.64 -1.32
CA ASN A 249 -18.77 -22.25 -2.16
C ASN A 249 -19.04 -23.72 -1.79
N LEU A 250 -18.07 -24.44 -1.24
CA LEU A 250 -18.23 -25.83 -0.81
C LEU A 250 -18.99 -25.96 0.52
N VAL A 251 -18.94 -24.94 1.38
CA VAL A 251 -19.64 -24.93 2.70
C VAL A 251 -21.10 -24.49 2.57
N LYS A 252 -21.53 -23.96 1.43
CA LYS A 252 -22.92 -23.55 1.16
C LYS A 252 -23.78 -24.63 0.47
N ILE A 253 -23.20 -25.83 0.22
CA ILE A 253 -23.89 -27.02 -0.21
C ILE A 253 -24.17 -27.93 1.00
#